data_62127343031db37fff9f89e4e0592c80
#
_entry.id   62127343031db37fff9f89e4e0592c80
#
_cell.length_a   1.000
_cell.length_b   1.000
_cell.length_c   1.000
_cell.angle_alpha   90.00
_cell.angle_beta   90.00
_cell.angle_gamma   90.00
#
_symmetry.space_group_name_H-M   'P 1'
#
loop_
_entity.id
_entity.type
_entity.pdbx_description
1 polymer ?
#
loop_
_entity_poly.entity_id
_entity_poly.type
_entity_poly.pdbx_seq_one_letter_code
_entity_poly.pdbx_strand_id
1 'polypeptide(L)'
;MRGAPRNAARAAAATKGARVGRQSTTGAGQSRSEALAALMRRFERAGIESPEHDAEVLLLRALHLSRADLWSEPAAILSAEEAAELAQLAERRTDRVPLQLLLGTTPFCSATLDLEPGVFIPRPETESLVEAVLRGSHPARGTLVDLGTGTGAIAIALLHALPQWTGVAVDRSPAALALAARNAARNGVAGRLHLLKADWRDPDDAAAIGDEGSFDLVVSNPPYIRTADIAGLMPEVRDHDPIEALDGGPDGLDAIRDLALGIPLWLRPGGVLAVEIGADQADDSKSIVGPHLEHARVLRDLAARPRILIGTRGGGIE
;
A
#
# COMPACT_ATOMS: atom_id res chain seq x y z
N MET A 1 -1.63 45.55 56.32
CA MET A 1 -1.15 44.74 57.47
C MET A 1 -0.90 43.35 56.92
N ARG A 2 0.38 43.06 56.77
CA ARG A 2 1.11 41.93 57.39
C ARG A 2 0.56 40.58 57.01
N GLY A 3 1.24 39.61 56.39
CA GLY A 3 2.66 39.38 56.26
C GLY A 3 2.79 38.02 55.60
N ALA A 4 3.76 37.86 54.77
CA ALA A 4 4.29 36.52 54.41
C ALA A 4 5.08 35.95 55.62
N PRO A 5 5.35 34.65 55.64
CA PRO A 5 6.68 34.19 55.20
C PRO A 5 6.68 32.84 54.46
N ARG A 6 7.50 32.68 53.41
CA ARG A 6 8.79 31.97 53.36
C ARG A 6 8.88 30.61 54.10
N ASN A 7 9.06 29.56 53.33
CA ASN A 7 10.18 28.58 53.42
C ASN A 7 10.00 27.56 52.32
N ALA A 8 10.87 27.50 51.40
CA ALA A 8 12.22 26.97 51.38
C ALA A 8 12.25 25.45 51.10
N ALA A 9 12.61 25.16 49.90
CA ALA A 9 13.58 24.13 49.45
C ALA A 9 13.67 22.82 50.24
N ARG A 10 13.44 21.75 49.54
CA ARG A 10 14.22 20.46 49.56
C ARG A 10 13.71 19.59 48.43
N ALA A 11 14.50 19.35 47.59
CA ALA A 11 15.59 18.44 47.33
C ALA A 11 15.21 17.50 46.16
N ALA A 12 15.94 17.71 45.09
CA ALA A 12 16.05 16.78 43.99
C ALA A 12 16.48 15.40 44.50
N ALA A 13 15.70 14.38 44.17
CA ALA A 13 16.19 13.01 44.14
C ALA A 13 16.13 12.54 42.73
N ALA A 14 17.24 12.60 42.06
CA ALA A 14 17.49 11.98 40.78
C ALA A 14 17.39 10.48 40.94
N THR A 15 16.30 9.89 40.47
CA THR A 15 16.27 8.45 40.18
C THR A 15 16.82 8.29 38.74
N LYS A 16 18.12 8.04 38.66
CA LYS A 16 18.74 7.42 37.49
C LYS A 16 18.05 6.08 37.26
N GLY A 17 16.99 6.09 36.44
CA GLY A 17 16.53 4.89 35.80
C GLY A 17 17.64 4.38 34.90
N ALA A 18 18.27 3.30 35.29
CA ALA A 18 19.20 2.54 34.49
C ALA A 18 18.52 2.24 33.16
N ARG A 19 18.98 2.89 32.07
CA ARG A 19 18.82 2.35 30.73
C ARG A 19 19.49 0.97 30.77
N VAL A 20 18.67 -0.09 30.90
CA VAL A 20 19.09 -1.44 30.54
C VAL A 20 19.49 -1.32 29.06
N GLY A 21 20.78 -1.30 28.82
CA GLY A 21 21.35 -1.32 27.49
C GLY A 21 20.74 -2.52 26.76
N ARG A 22 19.90 -2.29 25.76
CA ARG A 22 19.55 -3.30 24.77
C ARG A 22 20.87 -3.71 24.11
N GLN A 23 21.42 -4.82 24.55
CA GLN A 23 22.57 -5.43 23.88
C GLN A 23 22.08 -5.79 22.47
N SER A 24 22.60 -5.06 21.49
CA SER A 24 22.46 -5.40 20.09
C SER A 24 23.02 -6.80 19.90
N THR A 25 22.17 -7.77 19.64
CA THR A 25 22.56 -9.18 19.42
C THR A 25 23.10 -9.42 18.01
N THR A 26 23.16 -8.39 17.17
CA THR A 26 23.81 -8.40 15.86
C THR A 26 25.09 -7.55 15.95
N GLY A 27 26.25 -8.22 15.98
CA GLY A 27 27.53 -7.55 16.14
C GLY A 27 28.56 -8.01 15.12
N ALA A 28 29.60 -7.19 14.90
CA ALA A 28 30.77 -7.57 14.13
C ALA A 28 31.38 -8.86 14.70
N GLY A 29 31.80 -9.76 13.82
CA GLY A 29 32.40 -11.06 14.20
C GLY A 29 31.41 -12.23 14.25
N GLN A 30 30.11 -12.01 14.00
CA GLN A 30 29.16 -13.11 13.77
C GLN A 30 29.26 -13.62 12.34
N SER A 31 29.03 -14.92 12.15
CA SER A 31 28.84 -15.49 10.82
C SER A 31 27.44 -15.13 10.26
N ARG A 32 27.28 -15.23 8.93
CA ARG A 32 25.98 -15.02 8.26
C ARG A 32 24.88 -15.90 8.85
N SER A 33 25.18 -17.17 9.11
CA SER A 33 24.19 -18.10 9.70
C SER A 33 23.84 -17.75 11.15
N GLU A 34 24.80 -17.30 11.96
CA GLU A 34 24.54 -16.85 13.34
C GLU A 34 23.70 -15.56 13.36
N ALA A 35 24.01 -14.61 12.46
CA ALA A 35 23.25 -13.38 12.31
C ALA A 35 21.79 -13.65 11.88
N LEU A 36 21.59 -14.53 10.87
CA LEU A 36 20.28 -14.96 10.43
C LEU A 36 19.47 -15.55 11.60
N ALA A 37 20.04 -16.51 12.31
CA ALA A 37 19.39 -17.14 13.44
C ALA A 37 19.08 -16.16 14.59
N ALA A 38 19.94 -15.16 14.81
CA ALA A 38 19.69 -14.11 15.80
C ALA A 38 18.53 -13.19 15.41
N LEU A 39 18.45 -12.81 14.11
CA LEU A 39 17.34 -12.01 13.58
C LEU A 39 16.02 -12.75 13.68
N MET A 40 15.96 -14.02 13.26
CA MET A 40 14.73 -14.84 13.33
C MET A 40 14.18 -14.83 14.77
N ARG A 41 15.02 -15.15 15.75
CA ARG A 41 14.62 -15.12 17.18
C ARG A 41 14.20 -13.74 17.67
N ARG A 42 14.83 -12.67 17.15
CA ARG A 42 14.48 -11.29 17.49
C ARG A 42 13.11 -10.92 16.95
N PHE A 43 12.83 -11.25 15.71
CA PHE A 43 11.55 -10.96 15.04
C PHE A 43 10.41 -11.80 15.58
N GLU A 44 10.66 -13.06 15.91
CA GLU A 44 9.70 -13.94 16.59
C GLU A 44 9.24 -13.35 17.93
N ARG A 45 10.19 -12.87 18.77
CA ARG A 45 9.87 -12.19 20.04
C ARG A 45 9.13 -10.86 19.84
N ALA A 46 9.32 -10.19 18.73
CA ALA A 46 8.61 -8.97 18.38
C ALA A 46 7.23 -9.22 17.78
N GLY A 47 6.83 -10.49 17.60
CA GLY A 47 5.55 -10.87 17.03
C GLY A 47 5.44 -10.58 15.54
N ILE A 48 6.55 -10.60 14.81
CA ILE A 48 6.55 -10.52 13.35
C ILE A 48 5.94 -11.81 12.80
N GLU A 49 5.03 -11.70 11.84
CA GLU A 49 4.27 -12.84 11.33
C GLU A 49 5.12 -13.85 10.56
N SER A 50 6.12 -13.37 9.81
CA SER A 50 7.02 -14.20 8.99
C SER A 50 8.48 -13.93 9.36
N PRO A 51 8.93 -14.27 10.58
CA PRO A 51 10.23 -13.88 11.11
C PRO A 51 11.41 -14.45 10.31
N GLU A 52 11.28 -15.65 9.74
CA GLU A 52 12.31 -16.30 8.93
C GLU A 52 12.50 -15.56 7.59
N HIS A 53 11.39 -15.25 6.93
CA HIS A 53 11.40 -14.52 5.66
C HIS A 53 12.01 -13.12 5.84
N ASP A 54 11.52 -12.38 6.83
CA ASP A 54 11.96 -11.02 7.08
C ASP A 54 13.44 -10.97 7.48
N ALA A 55 13.89 -11.94 8.28
CA ALA A 55 15.30 -12.05 8.68
C ALA A 55 16.21 -12.33 7.47
N GLU A 56 15.82 -13.27 6.60
CA GLU A 56 16.57 -13.58 5.39
C GLU A 56 16.66 -12.36 4.46
N VAL A 57 15.52 -11.74 4.17
CA VAL A 57 15.44 -10.59 3.25
C VAL A 57 16.25 -9.40 3.76
N LEU A 58 16.17 -9.08 5.04
CA LEU A 58 16.96 -7.98 5.61
C LEU A 58 18.44 -8.29 5.67
N LEU A 59 18.83 -9.54 5.92
CA LEU A 59 20.22 -9.95 5.86
C LEU A 59 20.77 -9.81 4.43
N LEU A 60 20.06 -10.30 3.42
CA LEU A 60 20.44 -10.16 2.01
C LEU A 60 20.57 -8.69 1.61
N ARG A 61 19.65 -7.84 2.09
CA ARG A 61 19.67 -6.39 1.83
C ARG A 61 20.91 -5.72 2.44
N ALA A 62 21.21 -6.01 3.71
CA ALA A 62 22.33 -5.40 4.44
C ALA A 62 23.69 -5.83 3.90
N LEU A 63 23.79 -7.06 3.40
CA LEU A 63 25.03 -7.61 2.87
C LEU A 63 25.16 -7.46 1.35
N HIS A 64 24.15 -6.90 0.68
CA HIS A 64 24.09 -6.81 -0.80
C HIS A 64 24.34 -8.15 -1.51
N LEU A 65 23.79 -9.24 -0.95
CA LEU A 65 23.97 -10.60 -1.44
C LEU A 65 22.72 -11.14 -2.13
N SER A 66 22.90 -12.06 -3.04
CA SER A 66 21.84 -12.94 -3.49
C SER A 66 21.59 -14.08 -2.47
N ARG A 67 20.41 -14.73 -2.58
CA ARG A 67 20.12 -15.92 -1.78
C ARG A 67 21.16 -17.02 -1.99
N ALA A 68 21.63 -17.23 -3.22
CA ALA A 68 22.66 -18.22 -3.54
C ALA A 68 23.98 -17.91 -2.81
N ASP A 69 24.41 -16.63 -2.78
CA ASP A 69 25.65 -16.22 -2.11
C ASP A 69 25.55 -16.41 -0.58
N LEU A 70 24.38 -16.16 0.01
CA LEU A 70 24.18 -16.40 1.43
C LEU A 70 24.36 -17.88 1.81
N TRP A 71 23.78 -18.78 1.01
CA TRP A 71 23.82 -20.21 1.29
C TRP A 71 25.11 -20.90 0.85
N SER A 72 25.89 -20.29 -0.05
CA SER A 72 27.20 -20.83 -0.45
C SER A 72 28.28 -20.63 0.63
N GLU A 73 28.17 -19.52 1.39
CA GLU A 73 29.17 -19.15 2.41
C GLU A 73 28.51 -18.78 3.75
N PRO A 74 27.79 -19.70 4.41
CA PRO A 74 27.04 -19.39 5.63
C PRO A 74 27.95 -19.06 6.84
N ALA A 75 29.21 -19.51 6.79
CA ALA A 75 30.20 -19.27 7.83
C ALA A 75 30.98 -17.95 7.62
N ALA A 76 30.79 -17.23 6.52
CA ALA A 76 31.47 -15.95 6.29
C ALA A 76 31.08 -14.96 7.40
N ILE A 77 32.07 -14.24 7.89
CA ILE A 77 31.92 -13.29 9.00
C ILE A 77 31.46 -11.93 8.48
N LEU A 78 30.50 -11.32 9.15
CA LEU A 78 30.05 -9.97 8.86
C LEU A 78 31.14 -8.95 9.18
N SER A 79 31.37 -8.02 8.26
CA SER A 79 32.16 -6.82 8.54
C SER A 79 31.44 -5.92 9.57
N ALA A 80 32.18 -4.95 10.11
CA ALA A 80 31.59 -4.00 11.04
C ALA A 80 30.49 -3.12 10.40
N GLU A 81 30.64 -2.78 9.12
CA GLU A 81 29.68 -1.98 8.35
C GLU A 81 28.41 -2.78 8.08
N GLU A 82 28.50 -4.01 7.59
CA GLU A 82 27.37 -4.90 7.37
C GLU A 82 26.60 -5.17 8.67
N ALA A 83 27.32 -5.41 9.76
CA ALA A 83 26.69 -5.62 11.06
C ALA A 83 25.97 -4.37 11.58
N ALA A 84 26.49 -3.18 11.33
CA ALA A 84 25.86 -1.92 11.71
C ALA A 84 24.59 -1.64 10.87
N GLU A 85 24.63 -1.84 9.55
CA GLU A 85 23.47 -1.70 8.67
C GLU A 85 22.37 -2.69 9.07
N LEU A 86 22.75 -3.95 9.26
CA LEU A 86 21.83 -5.00 9.69
C LEU A 86 21.17 -4.69 11.04
N ALA A 87 21.93 -4.15 11.99
CA ALA A 87 21.41 -3.77 13.30
C ALA A 87 20.36 -2.64 13.19
N GLN A 88 20.58 -1.64 12.34
CA GLN A 88 19.62 -0.55 12.09
C GLN A 88 18.34 -1.07 11.44
N LEU A 89 18.45 -1.91 10.40
CA LEU A 89 17.28 -2.51 9.75
C LEU A 89 16.51 -3.40 10.72
N ALA A 90 17.22 -4.20 11.52
CA ALA A 90 16.62 -5.08 12.51
C ALA A 90 15.91 -4.31 13.65
N GLU A 91 16.41 -3.16 14.06
CA GLU A 91 15.79 -2.30 15.05
C GLU A 91 14.47 -1.76 14.50
N ARG A 92 14.50 -1.13 13.34
CA ARG A 92 13.30 -0.60 12.66
C ARG A 92 12.26 -1.69 12.41
N ARG A 93 12.67 -2.89 11.98
CA ARG A 93 11.73 -4.00 11.79
C ARG A 93 11.10 -4.46 13.11
N THR A 94 11.89 -4.54 14.18
CA THR A 94 11.41 -4.85 15.53
C THR A 94 10.42 -3.80 16.05
N ASP A 95 10.59 -2.54 15.66
CA ASP A 95 9.66 -1.43 15.92
C ASP A 95 8.46 -1.42 14.95
N ARG A 96 8.23 -2.55 14.25
CA ARG A 96 7.09 -2.83 13.37
C ARG A 96 7.04 -1.97 12.09
N VAL A 97 8.16 -1.35 11.68
CA VAL A 97 8.23 -0.73 10.33
C VAL A 97 8.04 -1.82 9.27
N PRO A 98 7.13 -1.66 8.30
CA PRO A 98 6.90 -2.63 7.24
C PRO A 98 8.19 -3.02 6.51
N LEU A 99 8.36 -4.32 6.23
CA LEU A 99 9.52 -4.83 5.51
C LEU A 99 9.75 -4.09 4.19
N GLN A 100 8.68 -3.85 3.44
CA GLN A 100 8.71 -3.18 2.14
C GLN A 100 9.27 -1.75 2.22
N LEU A 101 8.93 -0.99 3.28
CA LEU A 101 9.52 0.34 3.52
C LEU A 101 11.01 0.26 3.90
N LEU A 102 11.44 -0.81 4.53
CA LEU A 102 12.87 -1.03 4.81
C LEU A 102 13.67 -1.36 3.56
N LEU A 103 13.03 -2.04 2.61
CA LEU A 103 13.60 -2.35 1.30
C LEU A 103 13.57 -1.15 0.34
N GLY A 104 12.62 -0.23 0.52
CA GLY A 104 12.41 0.96 -0.30
C GLY A 104 11.74 0.69 -1.65
N THR A 105 11.56 -0.58 -2.02
CA THR A 105 10.90 -0.98 -3.27
C THR A 105 10.08 -2.24 -3.08
N THR A 106 9.08 -2.44 -3.96
CA THR A 106 8.31 -3.68 -4.04
C THR A 106 8.02 -4.05 -5.50
N PRO A 107 8.03 -5.35 -5.86
CA PRO A 107 7.44 -5.79 -7.12
C PRO A 107 5.91 -5.66 -7.04
N PHE A 108 5.28 -5.35 -8.17
CA PHE A 108 3.83 -5.37 -8.34
C PHE A 108 3.49 -5.72 -9.79
N CYS A 109 2.88 -6.86 -10.04
CA CYS A 109 2.73 -7.42 -11.39
C CYS A 109 4.07 -7.44 -12.14
N SER A 110 4.14 -6.74 -13.29
CA SER A 110 5.37 -6.61 -14.09
C SER A 110 6.20 -5.36 -13.75
N ALA A 111 5.77 -4.55 -12.77
CA ALA A 111 6.42 -3.31 -12.38
C ALA A 111 7.29 -3.47 -11.13
N THR A 112 8.24 -2.57 -10.94
CA THR A 112 8.94 -2.34 -9.67
C THR A 112 8.61 -0.95 -9.19
N LEU A 113 8.07 -0.84 -7.98
CA LEU A 113 7.59 0.41 -7.41
C LEU A 113 8.53 0.86 -6.28
N ASP A 114 8.92 2.12 -6.30
CA ASP A 114 9.52 2.78 -5.14
C ASP A 114 8.44 3.01 -4.09
N LEU A 115 8.83 2.94 -2.82
CA LEU A 115 7.95 3.12 -1.67
C LEU A 115 8.48 4.22 -0.76
N GLU A 116 7.57 4.99 -0.18
CA GLU A 116 7.89 6.05 0.79
C GLU A 116 6.90 6.02 1.97
N PRO A 117 7.34 6.38 3.18
CA PRO A 117 6.43 6.56 4.30
C PRO A 117 5.32 7.57 3.99
N GLY A 118 4.10 7.29 4.46
CA GLY A 118 2.95 8.16 4.26
C GLY A 118 2.20 7.96 2.93
N VAL A 119 2.61 6.99 2.13
CA VAL A 119 1.86 6.51 0.96
C VAL A 119 1.53 5.04 1.16
N PHE A 120 0.30 4.64 0.82
CA PHE A 120 -0.18 3.27 0.98
C PHE A 120 0.71 2.27 0.23
N ILE A 121 1.11 1.21 0.94
CA ILE A 121 1.94 0.14 0.39
C ILE A 121 1.04 -0.82 -0.41
N PRO A 122 1.28 -1.01 -1.73
CA PRO A 122 0.50 -1.93 -2.54
C PRO A 122 0.49 -3.35 -1.95
N ARG A 123 -0.70 -3.97 -1.93
CA ARG A 123 -0.89 -5.33 -1.41
C ARG A 123 -0.85 -6.36 -2.53
N PRO A 124 -0.36 -7.58 -2.29
CA PRO A 124 -0.37 -8.64 -3.30
C PRO A 124 -1.77 -8.96 -3.83
N GLU A 125 -2.81 -8.84 -3.00
CA GLU A 125 -4.20 -9.07 -3.36
C GLU A 125 -4.67 -8.12 -4.47
N THR A 126 -4.14 -6.89 -4.50
CA THR A 126 -4.47 -5.87 -5.51
C THR A 126 -4.00 -6.28 -6.93
N GLU A 127 -2.98 -7.15 -7.04
CA GLU A 127 -2.59 -7.71 -8.34
C GLU A 127 -3.74 -8.49 -9.00
N SER A 128 -4.61 -9.10 -8.20
CA SER A 128 -5.80 -9.82 -8.70
C SER A 128 -6.80 -8.87 -9.39
N LEU A 129 -6.85 -7.59 -9.00
CA LEU A 129 -7.67 -6.58 -9.70
C LEU A 129 -7.11 -6.33 -11.11
N VAL A 130 -5.80 -6.14 -11.23
CA VAL A 130 -5.12 -5.97 -12.53
C VAL A 130 -5.35 -7.18 -13.42
N GLU A 131 -5.16 -8.39 -12.89
CA GLU A 131 -5.42 -9.63 -13.64
C GLU A 131 -6.88 -9.74 -14.06
N ALA A 132 -7.85 -9.40 -13.21
CA ALA A 132 -9.27 -9.45 -13.53
C ALA A 132 -9.62 -8.53 -14.70
N VAL A 133 -9.06 -7.33 -14.70
CA VAL A 133 -9.17 -6.38 -15.82
C VAL A 133 -8.57 -7.01 -17.08
N LEU A 134 -7.32 -7.44 -17.06
CA LEU A 134 -6.60 -7.94 -18.25
C LEU A 134 -7.18 -9.21 -18.85
N ARG A 135 -7.92 -10.01 -18.07
CA ARG A 135 -8.68 -11.18 -18.60
C ARG A 135 -9.91 -10.78 -19.42
N GLY A 136 -10.35 -9.53 -19.30
CA GLY A 136 -11.47 -8.99 -20.07
C GLY A 136 -11.10 -8.73 -21.53
N SER A 137 -12.11 -8.43 -22.35
CA SER A 137 -11.90 -7.94 -23.71
C SER A 137 -11.71 -6.42 -23.67
N HIS A 138 -10.65 -5.92 -24.28
CA HIS A 138 -10.32 -4.50 -24.32
C HIS A 138 -10.14 -4.03 -25.75
N PRO A 139 -10.54 -2.79 -26.09
CA PRO A 139 -10.20 -2.20 -27.38
C PRO A 139 -8.66 -2.04 -27.50
N ALA A 140 -8.15 -2.04 -28.72
CA ALA A 140 -6.73 -1.87 -28.97
C ALA A 140 -6.16 -0.57 -28.42
N ARG A 141 -7.00 0.48 -28.35
CA ARG A 141 -6.70 1.78 -27.73
C ARG A 141 -7.79 2.13 -26.75
N GLY A 142 -7.44 2.74 -25.64
CA GLY A 142 -8.40 3.12 -24.64
C GLY A 142 -7.83 4.08 -23.62
N THR A 143 -8.69 4.51 -22.74
CA THR A 143 -8.39 5.41 -21.64
C THR A 143 -8.79 4.79 -20.31
N LEU A 144 -7.94 4.93 -19.29
CA LEU A 144 -8.27 4.50 -17.94
C LEU A 144 -8.17 5.66 -16.95
N VAL A 145 -8.91 5.55 -15.85
CA VAL A 145 -8.68 6.37 -14.65
C VAL A 145 -8.48 5.46 -13.45
N ASP A 146 -7.47 5.79 -12.63
CA ASP A 146 -7.14 5.13 -11.36
C ASP A 146 -7.44 6.10 -10.22
N LEU A 147 -8.52 5.83 -9.48
CA LEU A 147 -9.03 6.71 -8.43
C LEU A 147 -8.44 6.31 -7.07
N GLY A 148 -7.70 7.22 -6.45
CA GLY A 148 -6.89 6.94 -5.25
C GLY A 148 -5.64 6.14 -5.61
N THR A 149 -4.87 6.64 -6.57
CA THR A 149 -3.77 5.87 -7.21
C THR A 149 -2.62 5.51 -6.28
N GLY A 150 -2.42 6.25 -5.18
CA GLY A 150 -1.33 5.98 -4.23
C GLY A 150 0.05 5.99 -4.89
N THR A 151 0.71 4.85 -4.91
CA THR A 151 2.02 4.66 -5.58
C THR A 151 1.94 4.62 -7.11
N GLY A 152 0.75 4.64 -7.69
CA GLY A 152 0.52 4.42 -9.12
C GLY A 152 0.44 2.96 -9.54
N ALA A 153 0.41 2.03 -8.58
CA ALA A 153 0.57 0.59 -8.82
C ALA A 153 -0.37 0.03 -9.89
N ILE A 154 -1.67 0.28 -9.76
CA ILE A 154 -2.69 -0.26 -10.67
C ILE A 154 -2.56 0.36 -12.05
N ALA A 155 -2.51 1.70 -12.13
CA ALA A 155 -2.40 2.41 -13.40
C ALA A 155 -1.12 2.01 -14.17
N ILE A 156 0.02 1.94 -13.48
CA ILE A 156 1.31 1.57 -14.09
C ILE A 156 1.27 0.14 -14.63
N ALA A 157 0.77 -0.82 -13.83
CA ALA A 157 0.68 -2.21 -14.25
C ALA A 157 -0.24 -2.39 -15.47
N LEU A 158 -1.40 -1.71 -15.49
CA LEU A 158 -2.32 -1.74 -16.62
C LEU A 158 -1.72 -1.10 -17.88
N LEU A 159 -1.10 0.08 -17.75
CA LEU A 159 -0.46 0.74 -18.90
C LEU A 159 0.74 -0.03 -19.43
N HIS A 160 1.42 -0.80 -18.59
CA HIS A 160 2.49 -1.70 -19.04
C HIS A 160 1.95 -2.84 -19.91
N ALA A 161 0.83 -3.43 -19.49
CA ALA A 161 0.17 -4.51 -20.23
C ALA A 161 -0.62 -4.03 -21.46
N LEU A 162 -1.06 -2.76 -21.47
CA LEU A 162 -1.88 -2.14 -22.51
C LEU A 162 -1.11 -1.00 -23.20
N PRO A 163 -0.18 -1.30 -24.13
CA PRO A 163 0.81 -0.31 -24.62
C PRO A 163 0.22 0.86 -25.42
N GLN A 164 -1.01 0.74 -25.93
CA GLN A 164 -1.68 1.80 -26.68
C GLN A 164 -2.73 2.57 -25.85
N TRP A 165 -2.79 2.30 -24.55
CA TRP A 165 -3.68 2.98 -23.62
C TRP A 165 -2.99 4.17 -22.98
N THR A 166 -3.79 5.17 -22.62
CA THR A 166 -3.41 6.30 -21.77
C THR A 166 -4.23 6.27 -20.48
N GLY A 167 -3.76 6.98 -19.46
CA GLY A 167 -4.47 6.97 -18.19
C GLY A 167 -4.38 8.29 -17.44
N VAL A 168 -5.31 8.48 -16.53
CA VAL A 168 -5.29 9.51 -15.49
C VAL A 168 -5.18 8.83 -14.15
N ALA A 169 -4.20 9.21 -13.35
CA ALA A 169 -4.01 8.75 -11.99
C ALA A 169 -4.39 9.88 -11.04
N VAL A 170 -5.43 9.65 -10.25
CA VAL A 170 -6.03 10.67 -9.37
C VAL A 170 -5.68 10.36 -7.93
N ASP A 171 -5.19 11.35 -7.20
CA ASP A 171 -5.01 11.26 -5.75
C ASP A 171 -5.10 12.65 -5.13
N ARG A 172 -5.64 12.74 -3.92
CA ARG A 172 -5.67 13.99 -3.16
C ARG A 172 -4.34 14.32 -2.50
N SER A 173 -3.49 13.32 -2.29
CA SER A 173 -2.17 13.43 -1.66
C SER A 173 -1.09 13.87 -2.66
N PRO A 174 -0.48 15.05 -2.51
CA PRO A 174 0.66 15.45 -3.33
C PRO A 174 1.86 14.51 -3.20
N ALA A 175 2.04 13.87 -2.03
CA ALA A 175 3.11 12.90 -1.80
C ALA A 175 2.89 11.62 -2.63
N ALA A 176 1.64 11.11 -2.66
CA ALA A 176 1.27 9.98 -3.49
C ALA A 176 1.51 10.26 -4.97
N LEU A 177 1.06 11.41 -5.48
CA LEU A 177 1.27 11.80 -6.89
C LEU A 177 2.75 11.97 -7.23
N ALA A 178 3.56 12.54 -6.34
CA ALA A 178 4.99 12.66 -6.56
C ALA A 178 5.68 11.28 -6.63
N LEU A 179 5.25 10.33 -5.79
CA LEU A 179 5.73 8.96 -5.83
C LEU A 179 5.25 8.22 -7.08
N ALA A 180 3.98 8.35 -7.45
CA ALA A 180 3.41 7.79 -8.68
C ALA A 180 4.13 8.31 -9.93
N ALA A 181 4.52 9.61 -9.97
CA ALA A 181 5.31 10.19 -11.06
C ALA A 181 6.68 9.48 -11.21
N ARG A 182 7.40 9.27 -10.12
CA ARG A 182 8.69 8.56 -10.14
C ARG A 182 8.51 7.11 -10.57
N ASN A 183 7.50 6.44 -10.04
CA ASN A 183 7.18 5.07 -10.40
C ASN A 183 6.78 4.94 -11.88
N ALA A 184 5.98 5.85 -12.42
CA ALA A 184 5.63 5.88 -13.83
C ALA A 184 6.87 6.08 -14.73
N ALA A 185 7.79 6.98 -14.33
CA ALA A 185 9.05 7.19 -15.04
C ALA A 185 9.95 5.95 -15.00
N ARG A 186 10.11 5.34 -13.80
CA ARG A 186 10.89 4.12 -13.61
C ARG A 186 10.41 2.96 -14.49
N ASN A 187 9.09 2.84 -14.65
CA ASN A 187 8.46 1.76 -15.42
C ASN A 187 8.14 2.14 -16.90
N GLY A 188 8.62 3.30 -17.38
CA GLY A 188 8.53 3.69 -18.80
C GLY A 188 7.12 4.07 -19.28
N VAL A 189 6.18 4.39 -18.36
CA VAL A 189 4.81 4.76 -18.73
C VAL A 189 4.47 6.24 -18.50
N ALA A 190 5.42 7.06 -18.04
CA ALA A 190 5.20 8.47 -17.71
C ALA A 190 4.60 9.30 -18.87
N GLY A 191 4.94 8.99 -20.11
CA GLY A 191 4.40 9.70 -21.30
C GLY A 191 2.94 9.34 -21.61
N ARG A 192 2.35 8.38 -20.89
CA ARG A 192 0.98 7.88 -21.10
C ARG A 192 0.11 7.95 -19.82
N LEU A 193 0.66 8.42 -18.70
CA LEU A 193 -0.03 8.58 -17.43
C LEU A 193 -0.05 10.05 -17.02
N HIS A 194 -1.23 10.65 -17.02
CA HIS A 194 -1.45 11.99 -16.48
C HIS A 194 -1.76 11.90 -14.99
N LEU A 195 -1.11 12.74 -14.18
CA LEU A 195 -1.32 12.78 -12.73
C LEU A 195 -2.18 13.98 -12.40
N LEU A 196 -3.28 13.74 -11.68
CA LEU A 196 -4.25 14.77 -11.32
C LEU A 196 -4.43 14.82 -9.80
N LYS A 197 -4.20 15.99 -9.21
CA LYS A 197 -4.55 16.21 -7.81
C LYS A 197 -6.03 16.55 -7.70
N ALA A 198 -6.81 15.64 -7.17
CA ALA A 198 -8.23 15.80 -6.90
C ALA A 198 -8.67 14.84 -5.80
N ASP A 199 -9.68 15.21 -5.03
CA ASP A 199 -10.42 14.28 -4.18
C ASP A 199 -11.65 13.79 -4.95
N TRP A 200 -11.55 12.63 -5.59
CA TRP A 200 -12.61 12.03 -6.39
C TRP A 200 -13.91 11.76 -5.60
N ARG A 201 -13.88 11.89 -4.28
CA ARG A 201 -15.03 11.79 -3.39
C ARG A 201 -15.71 13.15 -3.17
N ASP A 202 -15.02 14.25 -3.52
CA ASP A 202 -15.62 15.58 -3.55
C ASP A 202 -16.32 15.79 -4.90
N PRO A 203 -17.62 16.19 -4.91
CA PRO A 203 -18.38 16.32 -6.16
C PRO A 203 -17.81 17.33 -7.16
N ASP A 204 -17.22 18.43 -6.69
CA ASP A 204 -16.64 19.47 -7.56
C ASP A 204 -15.35 18.97 -8.22
N ASP A 205 -14.48 18.29 -7.47
CA ASP A 205 -13.26 17.67 -7.96
C ASP A 205 -13.58 16.49 -8.89
N ALA A 206 -14.58 15.66 -8.53
CA ALA A 206 -15.02 14.50 -9.30
C ALA A 206 -15.46 14.88 -10.73
N ALA A 207 -16.14 16.02 -10.88
CA ALA A 207 -16.58 16.55 -12.17
C ALA A 207 -15.41 17.05 -13.05
N ALA A 208 -14.25 17.34 -12.43
CA ALA A 208 -13.07 17.85 -13.14
C ALA A 208 -12.09 16.73 -13.57
N ILE A 209 -12.32 15.47 -13.21
CA ILE A 209 -11.40 14.36 -13.52
C ILE A 209 -11.34 14.08 -15.02
N GLY A 210 -12.40 14.33 -15.77
CA GLY A 210 -12.47 14.16 -17.21
C GLY A 210 -13.84 14.58 -17.75
N ASP A 211 -13.96 14.58 -19.07
CA ASP A 211 -15.27 14.79 -19.70
C ASP A 211 -16.23 13.65 -19.36
N GLU A 212 -17.52 13.93 -19.35
CA GLU A 212 -18.55 12.93 -19.01
C GLU A 212 -18.43 11.70 -19.92
N GLY A 213 -18.29 10.52 -19.27
CA GLY A 213 -18.18 9.25 -19.99
C GLY A 213 -16.91 9.11 -20.85
N SER A 214 -15.78 9.69 -20.43
CA SER A 214 -14.56 9.69 -21.23
C SER A 214 -13.68 8.46 -21.06
N PHE A 215 -13.90 7.64 -20.01
CA PHE A 215 -13.03 6.51 -19.73
C PHE A 215 -13.63 5.17 -20.15
N ASP A 216 -12.79 4.34 -20.76
CA ASP A 216 -13.09 2.92 -21.06
C ASP A 216 -13.04 2.06 -19.80
N LEU A 217 -12.21 2.46 -18.84
CA LEU A 217 -11.94 1.70 -17.63
C LEU A 217 -11.78 2.66 -16.45
N VAL A 218 -12.54 2.41 -15.39
CA VAL A 218 -12.37 3.02 -14.07
C VAL A 218 -11.86 1.94 -13.12
N VAL A 219 -10.73 2.19 -12.46
CA VAL A 219 -10.17 1.31 -11.44
C VAL A 219 -9.98 2.04 -10.13
N SER A 220 -10.06 1.32 -9.02
CA SER A 220 -9.75 1.85 -7.70
C SER A 220 -9.44 0.72 -6.71
N ASN A 221 -8.51 0.98 -5.81
CA ASN A 221 -8.42 0.29 -4.53
C ASN A 221 -8.74 1.32 -3.43
N PRO A 222 -10.02 1.56 -3.15
CA PRO A 222 -10.43 2.61 -2.22
C PRO A 222 -10.31 2.14 -0.77
N PRO A 223 -10.35 3.05 0.23
CA PRO A 223 -10.43 2.67 1.63
C PRO A 223 -11.75 1.93 1.89
N TYR A 224 -11.64 0.74 2.49
CA TYR A 224 -12.78 -0.17 2.75
C TYR A 224 -12.83 -0.72 4.18
N ILE A 225 -11.91 -0.33 5.06
CA ILE A 225 -11.87 -0.81 6.44
C ILE A 225 -12.87 0.00 7.26
N ARG A 226 -13.69 -0.69 8.08
CA ARG A 226 -14.59 0.01 9.00
C ARG A 226 -13.78 0.83 9.99
N THR A 227 -14.18 2.06 10.27
CA THR A 227 -13.50 2.95 11.24
C THR A 227 -13.22 2.24 12.56
N ALA A 228 -14.18 1.45 13.06
CA ALA A 228 -14.04 0.74 14.33
C ALA A 228 -12.98 -0.38 14.33
N ASP A 229 -12.64 -0.92 13.15
CA ASP A 229 -11.72 -2.05 13.01
C ASP A 229 -10.26 -1.60 12.86
N ILE A 230 -10.01 -0.33 12.56
CA ILE A 230 -8.66 0.22 12.31
C ILE A 230 -7.74 0.01 13.51
N ALA A 231 -8.23 0.21 14.73
CA ALA A 231 -7.44 0.03 15.94
C ALA A 231 -6.95 -1.42 16.14
N GLY A 232 -7.63 -2.40 15.55
CA GLY A 232 -7.30 -3.83 15.60
C GLY A 232 -6.33 -4.30 14.51
N LEU A 233 -5.95 -3.43 13.57
CA LEU A 233 -5.04 -3.80 12.49
C LEU A 233 -3.64 -4.11 13.02
N MET A 234 -2.89 -4.87 12.23
CA MET A 234 -1.46 -5.09 12.49
C MET A 234 -0.73 -3.76 12.59
N PRO A 235 0.25 -3.62 13.49
CA PRO A 235 0.99 -2.37 13.67
C PRO A 235 1.61 -1.85 12.38
N GLU A 236 2.08 -2.74 11.50
CA GLU A 236 2.64 -2.40 10.19
C GLU A 236 1.66 -1.63 9.29
N VAL A 237 0.37 -1.91 9.41
CA VAL A 237 -0.70 -1.24 8.65
C VAL A 237 -1.16 -0.01 9.42
N ARG A 238 -1.57 -0.21 10.68
CA ARG A 238 -2.18 0.82 11.51
C ARG A 238 -1.31 2.06 11.70
N ASP A 239 -0.01 1.85 11.92
CA ASP A 239 0.93 2.90 12.34
C ASP A 239 1.77 3.46 11.16
N HIS A 240 1.69 2.86 9.98
CA HIS A 240 2.53 3.21 8.83
C HIS A 240 1.79 3.55 7.54
N ASP A 241 0.61 2.98 7.30
CA ASP A 241 -0.22 3.41 6.19
C ASP A 241 -1.05 4.65 6.58
N PRO A 242 -1.30 5.59 5.64
CA PRO A 242 -2.14 6.75 5.93
C PRO A 242 -3.57 6.31 6.24
N ILE A 243 -4.15 6.85 7.31
CA ILE A 243 -5.49 6.47 7.75
C ILE A 243 -6.56 6.71 6.67
N GLU A 244 -6.35 7.74 5.86
CA GLU A 244 -7.23 8.10 4.76
C GLU A 244 -7.26 7.06 3.63
N ALA A 245 -6.23 6.21 3.55
CA ALA A 245 -6.19 5.09 2.61
C ALA A 245 -6.79 3.81 3.20
N LEU A 246 -7.15 3.81 4.49
CA LEU A 246 -7.70 2.66 5.21
C LEU A 246 -9.17 2.82 5.54
N ASP A 247 -9.57 4.02 6.03
CA ASP A 247 -10.88 4.28 6.61
C ASP A 247 -11.97 4.43 5.54
N GLY A 248 -12.79 3.40 5.42
CA GLY A 248 -13.97 3.35 4.55
C GLY A 248 -15.26 3.84 5.22
N GLY A 249 -15.18 4.41 6.42
CA GLY A 249 -16.35 4.87 7.17
C GLY A 249 -16.94 3.83 8.12
N PRO A 250 -18.10 4.11 8.72
CA PRO A 250 -18.69 3.28 9.77
C PRO A 250 -18.94 1.81 9.38
N ASP A 251 -19.28 1.56 8.13
CA ASP A 251 -19.53 0.23 7.58
C ASP A 251 -18.51 -0.19 6.50
N GLY A 252 -17.52 0.69 6.22
CA GLY A 252 -16.46 0.45 5.23
C GLY A 252 -16.89 0.64 3.78
N LEU A 253 -18.07 1.20 3.53
CA LEU A 253 -18.67 1.28 2.18
C LEU A 253 -18.82 2.71 1.64
N ASP A 254 -18.32 3.73 2.37
CA ASP A 254 -18.48 5.12 1.94
C ASP A 254 -17.85 5.36 0.57
N ALA A 255 -16.65 4.86 0.36
CA ALA A 255 -15.97 4.97 -0.93
C ALA A 255 -16.73 4.26 -2.08
N ILE A 256 -17.38 3.14 -1.81
CA ILE A 256 -18.19 2.42 -2.82
C ILE A 256 -19.43 3.22 -3.19
N ARG A 257 -20.06 3.92 -2.22
CA ARG A 257 -21.19 4.82 -2.48
C ARG A 257 -20.77 6.00 -3.36
N ASP A 258 -19.64 6.63 -3.05
CA ASP A 258 -19.09 7.74 -3.82
C ASP A 258 -18.72 7.30 -5.24
N LEU A 259 -18.09 6.12 -5.40
CA LEU A 259 -17.81 5.52 -6.71
C LEU A 259 -19.10 5.29 -7.51
N ALA A 260 -20.16 4.77 -6.89
CA ALA A 260 -21.43 4.52 -7.58
C ALA A 260 -22.02 5.80 -8.17
N LEU A 261 -21.95 6.92 -7.42
CA LEU A 261 -22.39 8.23 -7.92
C LEU A 261 -21.53 8.75 -9.06
N GLY A 262 -20.23 8.43 -9.06
CA GLY A 262 -19.27 8.86 -10.08
C GLY A 262 -19.28 8.03 -11.37
N ILE A 263 -19.85 6.81 -11.36
CA ILE A 263 -19.88 5.94 -12.56
C ILE A 263 -20.41 6.66 -13.80
N PRO A 264 -21.55 7.37 -13.75
CA PRO A 264 -22.07 8.09 -14.92
C PRO A 264 -21.14 9.23 -15.39
N LEU A 265 -20.39 9.83 -14.49
CA LEU A 265 -19.49 10.95 -14.82
C LEU A 265 -18.24 10.46 -15.55
N TRP A 266 -17.65 9.36 -15.12
CA TRP A 266 -16.34 8.94 -15.62
C TRP A 266 -16.42 7.85 -16.69
N LEU A 267 -17.27 6.85 -16.48
CA LEU A 267 -17.30 5.65 -17.30
C LEU A 267 -18.20 5.83 -18.51
N ARG A 268 -17.69 5.59 -19.73
CA ARG A 268 -18.53 5.59 -20.93
C ARG A 268 -19.54 4.43 -20.94
N PRO A 269 -20.65 4.52 -21.71
CA PRO A 269 -21.48 3.37 -21.99
C PRO A 269 -20.65 2.21 -22.55
N GLY A 270 -20.81 1.00 -21.98
CA GLY A 270 -20.00 -0.17 -22.31
C GLY A 270 -18.60 -0.20 -21.68
N GLY A 271 -18.21 0.85 -20.94
CA GLY A 271 -16.95 0.89 -20.17
C GLY A 271 -17.01 -0.01 -18.93
N VAL A 272 -15.85 -0.35 -18.38
CA VAL A 272 -15.69 -1.30 -17.27
C VAL A 272 -15.31 -0.57 -15.99
N LEU A 273 -16.01 -0.87 -14.88
CA LEU A 273 -15.57 -0.57 -13.52
C LEU A 273 -14.91 -1.80 -12.93
N ALA A 274 -13.73 -1.66 -12.28
CA ALA A 274 -13.11 -2.70 -11.48
C ALA A 274 -12.56 -2.10 -10.17
N VAL A 275 -13.03 -2.61 -9.02
CA VAL A 275 -12.75 -2.05 -7.70
C VAL A 275 -12.39 -3.15 -6.73
N GLU A 276 -11.35 -2.91 -5.90
CA GLU A 276 -11.05 -3.76 -4.76
C GLU A 276 -12.05 -3.48 -3.62
N ILE A 277 -12.50 -4.54 -2.95
CA ILE A 277 -13.46 -4.48 -1.83
C ILE A 277 -12.99 -5.34 -0.67
N GLY A 278 -13.52 -5.09 0.51
CA GLY A 278 -13.38 -5.98 1.67
C GLY A 278 -14.03 -7.35 1.41
N ALA A 279 -13.45 -8.40 1.99
CA ALA A 279 -13.88 -9.77 1.73
C ALA A 279 -15.33 -10.07 2.16
N ASP A 280 -15.84 -9.31 3.10
CA ASP A 280 -17.21 -9.41 3.65
C ASP A 280 -18.20 -8.39 3.02
N GLN A 281 -17.76 -7.59 2.04
CA GLN A 281 -18.53 -6.50 1.45
C GLN A 281 -19.15 -6.85 0.08
N ALA A 282 -19.06 -8.10 -0.36
CA ALA A 282 -19.41 -8.51 -1.72
C ALA A 282 -20.86 -8.18 -2.11
N ASP A 283 -21.83 -8.54 -1.28
CA ASP A 283 -23.26 -8.37 -1.58
C ASP A 283 -23.68 -6.90 -1.46
N ASP A 284 -23.20 -6.21 -0.43
CA ASP A 284 -23.50 -4.79 -0.21
C ASP A 284 -22.90 -3.92 -1.32
N SER A 285 -21.64 -4.13 -1.66
CA SER A 285 -20.99 -3.39 -2.75
C SER A 285 -21.69 -3.61 -4.08
N LYS A 286 -22.06 -4.86 -4.38
CA LYS A 286 -22.81 -5.20 -5.60
C LYS A 286 -24.18 -4.55 -5.62
N SER A 287 -24.87 -4.48 -4.47
CA SER A 287 -26.16 -3.81 -4.35
C SER A 287 -26.06 -2.30 -4.60
N ILE A 288 -25.00 -1.66 -4.09
CA ILE A 288 -24.76 -0.22 -4.24
C ILE A 288 -24.49 0.15 -5.71
N VAL A 289 -23.60 -0.57 -6.40
CA VAL A 289 -23.23 -0.25 -7.79
C VAL A 289 -24.21 -0.81 -8.84
N GLY A 290 -24.99 -1.82 -8.46
CA GLY A 290 -25.91 -2.53 -9.36
C GLY A 290 -26.84 -1.65 -10.19
N PRO A 291 -27.41 -0.54 -9.66
CA PRO A 291 -28.22 0.38 -10.45
C PRO A 291 -27.50 1.04 -11.63
N HIS A 292 -26.16 1.08 -11.61
CA HIS A 292 -25.30 1.76 -12.58
C HIS A 292 -24.55 0.80 -13.51
N LEU A 293 -24.50 -0.50 -13.16
CA LEU A 293 -23.70 -1.49 -13.86
C LEU A 293 -24.53 -2.71 -14.29
N GLU A 294 -24.38 -3.09 -15.53
CA GLU A 294 -24.79 -4.40 -16.04
C GLU A 294 -23.72 -5.46 -15.71
N HIS A 295 -24.17 -6.70 -15.50
CA HIS A 295 -23.28 -7.85 -15.25
C HIS A 295 -22.31 -7.69 -14.08
N ALA A 296 -22.69 -6.87 -13.07
CA ALA A 296 -21.88 -6.68 -11.87
C ALA A 296 -21.66 -8.02 -11.14
N ARG A 297 -20.40 -8.39 -10.94
CA ARG A 297 -19.99 -9.62 -10.28
C ARG A 297 -18.80 -9.37 -9.37
N VAL A 298 -18.65 -10.24 -8.36
CA VAL A 298 -17.50 -10.23 -7.46
C VAL A 298 -16.61 -11.42 -7.78
N LEU A 299 -15.34 -11.16 -8.04
CA LEU A 299 -14.30 -12.15 -8.26
C LEU A 299 -13.50 -12.37 -6.97
N ARG A 300 -12.88 -13.54 -6.88
CA ARG A 300 -12.05 -13.92 -5.74
C ARG A 300 -10.59 -13.71 -6.06
N ASP A 301 -9.81 -13.36 -5.03
CA ASP A 301 -8.35 -13.35 -5.07
C ASP A 301 -7.77 -14.78 -5.06
N LEU A 302 -6.43 -14.88 -5.08
CA LEU A 302 -5.71 -16.16 -5.04
C LEU A 302 -5.95 -16.96 -3.74
N ALA A 303 -6.37 -16.28 -2.66
CA ALA A 303 -6.78 -16.91 -1.40
C ALA A 303 -8.26 -17.31 -1.37
N ALA A 304 -8.95 -17.26 -2.52
CA ALA A 304 -10.37 -17.55 -2.70
C ALA A 304 -11.31 -16.65 -1.88
N ARG A 305 -10.87 -15.45 -1.48
CA ARG A 305 -11.69 -14.45 -0.77
C ARG A 305 -12.34 -13.53 -1.80
N PRO A 306 -13.61 -13.11 -1.64
CA PRO A 306 -14.20 -12.04 -2.45
C PRO A 306 -13.30 -10.79 -2.37
N ARG A 307 -12.92 -10.23 -3.53
CA ARG A 307 -11.96 -9.13 -3.54
C ARG A 307 -12.19 -8.10 -4.64
N ILE A 308 -12.66 -8.49 -5.80
CA ILE A 308 -12.78 -7.59 -6.94
C ILE A 308 -14.22 -7.49 -7.38
N LEU A 309 -14.83 -6.32 -7.25
CA LEU A 309 -16.11 -5.98 -7.87
C LEU A 309 -15.84 -5.49 -9.29
N ILE A 310 -16.44 -6.11 -10.28
CA ILE A 310 -16.28 -5.74 -11.69
C ILE A 310 -17.64 -5.76 -12.38
N GLY A 311 -17.88 -4.77 -13.25
CA GLY A 311 -19.12 -4.68 -14.04
C GLY A 311 -18.95 -3.70 -15.19
N THR A 312 -19.94 -3.66 -16.07
CA THR A 312 -19.94 -2.82 -17.28
C THR A 312 -21.04 -1.76 -17.15
N ARG A 313 -20.75 -0.51 -17.47
CA ARG A 313 -21.81 0.53 -17.54
C ARG A 313 -22.77 0.18 -18.66
N GLY A 314 -24.06 0.11 -18.36
CA GLY A 314 -25.09 -0.13 -19.35
C GLY A 314 -25.04 0.88 -20.50
N GLY A 315 -25.26 0.42 -21.72
CA GLY A 315 -25.54 1.30 -22.85
C GLY A 315 -26.94 1.83 -22.66
N GLY A 316 -27.10 3.14 -22.51
CA GLY A 316 -28.44 3.73 -22.58
C GLY A 316 -29.15 3.21 -23.83
N ILE A 317 -30.35 2.67 -23.66
CA ILE A 317 -31.19 2.31 -24.80
C ILE A 317 -31.51 3.64 -25.50
N GLU A 318 -30.97 3.86 -26.71
CA GLU A 318 -31.50 4.85 -27.63
C GLU A 318 -32.93 4.50 -28.02
#